data_f0c7e2b37846275af357d094cb49e05d
#
_entry.id   f0c7e2b37846275af357d094cb49e05d
#
_cell.length_a   1.000
_cell.length_b   1.000
_cell.length_c   1.000
_cell.angle_alpha   90.00
_cell.angle_beta   90.00
_cell.angle_gamma   90.00
#
_symmetry.space_group_name_H-M   'P 1'
#
loop_
_entity.id
_entity.type
_entity.pdbx_description
1 polymer ?
#
loop_
_entity_poly.entity_id
_entity_poly.type
_entity_poly.pdbx_seq_one_letter_code
_entity_poly.pdbx_strand_id
1 'polypeptide(L)'
;EYANIEIQGVNTENNFEKRAEYYCAHLLNHNVQRGHKWHEIPKVYQISVLKFVCEKNSQKELLHYKFRTEEGHTLHDRQNIYFLELPKVENLVQQIMTGKTSVESLTDAQKWSIFILYASREEFKSLINEISHSQEGIMCAVRVLYEISQDEVMWKRQFDELMIENDRITLERFYREKGLEIGLQQGIQQGKEQGIQQGIQQGL
;
A
#
# COMPACT_ATOMS: atom_id res chain seq x y z
N GLU A 1 15.73 14.18 -6.26
CA GLU A 1 14.47 13.59 -5.80
C GLU A 1 14.64 12.09 -5.68
N TYR A 2 14.02 11.47 -4.67
CA TYR A 2 14.05 10.02 -4.43
C TYR A 2 12.63 9.53 -4.16
N ALA A 3 12.30 8.34 -4.64
CA ALA A 3 11.01 7.71 -4.42
C ALA A 3 11.18 6.28 -3.89
N ASN A 4 10.35 5.90 -2.94
CA ASN A 4 10.12 4.52 -2.54
C ASN A 4 8.70 4.13 -2.95
N ILE A 5 8.57 3.01 -3.65
CA ILE A 5 7.27 2.48 -4.06
C ILE A 5 7.07 1.15 -3.34
N GLU A 6 5.97 1.05 -2.61
CA GLU A 6 5.58 -0.14 -1.86
C GLU A 6 4.20 -0.62 -2.30
N ILE A 7 4.07 -1.92 -2.55
CA ILE A 7 2.77 -2.55 -2.83
C ILE A 7 2.35 -3.35 -1.60
N GLN A 8 1.16 -3.07 -1.06
CA GLN A 8 0.66 -3.70 0.14
C GLN A 8 -0.68 -4.40 -0.10
N GLY A 9 -0.71 -5.72 0.11
CA GLY A 9 -1.89 -6.57 -0.12
C GLY A 9 -2.90 -6.54 1.02
N VAL A 10 -2.44 -6.47 2.27
CA VAL A 10 -3.26 -6.59 3.46
C VAL A 10 -2.93 -5.49 4.47
N ASN A 11 -3.95 -4.90 5.09
CA ASN A 11 -3.77 -3.99 6.21
C ASN A 11 -3.73 -4.79 7.52
N THR A 12 -2.53 -5.18 7.94
CA THR A 12 -2.32 -5.80 9.24
C THR A 12 -2.31 -4.73 10.32
N GLU A 13 -3.23 -4.82 11.28
CA GLU A 13 -3.24 -4.03 12.54
C GLU A 13 -3.57 -2.52 12.45
N ASN A 14 -4.13 -2.02 11.34
CA ASN A 14 -4.43 -0.57 11.17
C ASN A 14 -3.23 0.37 11.44
N ASN A 15 -1.98 -0.11 11.24
CA ASN A 15 -0.76 0.66 11.50
C ASN A 15 -0.01 1.05 10.23
N PHE A 16 -0.65 0.89 9.07
CA PHE A 16 0.02 1.12 7.78
C PHE A 16 0.48 2.58 7.64
N GLU A 17 -0.32 3.53 8.07
CA GLU A 17 -0.03 4.96 8.00
C GLU A 17 1.26 5.30 8.74
N LYS A 18 1.44 4.77 9.95
CA LYS A 18 2.67 4.97 10.75
C LYS A 18 3.90 4.40 10.06
N ARG A 19 3.75 3.26 9.37
CA ARG A 19 4.82 2.64 8.61
C ARG A 19 5.21 3.48 7.40
N ALA A 20 4.25 4.03 6.67
CA ALA A 20 4.49 4.92 5.55
C ALA A 20 5.21 6.22 5.98
N GLU A 21 4.82 6.81 7.12
CA GLU A 21 5.53 7.95 7.73
C GLU A 21 6.98 7.60 8.06
N TYR A 22 7.20 6.46 8.71
CA TYR A 22 8.54 6.00 9.06
C TYR A 22 9.43 5.81 7.82
N TYR A 23 8.89 5.16 6.76
CA TYR A 23 9.65 4.94 5.53
C TYR A 23 9.96 6.24 4.80
N CYS A 24 9.03 7.18 4.77
CA CYS A 24 9.27 8.51 4.20
C CYS A 24 10.40 9.26 4.94
N ALA A 25 10.37 9.25 6.27
CA ALA A 25 11.41 9.87 7.10
C ALA A 25 12.75 9.16 6.93
N HIS A 26 12.77 7.83 6.89
CA HIS A 26 13.97 7.03 6.66
C HIS A 26 14.59 7.33 5.29
N LEU A 27 13.78 7.40 4.24
CA LEU A 27 14.22 7.74 2.88
C LEU A 27 14.86 9.12 2.84
N LEU A 28 14.27 10.11 3.52
CA LEU A 28 14.86 11.45 3.62
C LEU A 28 16.21 11.41 4.34
N ASN A 29 16.26 10.79 5.52
CA ASN A 29 17.49 10.72 6.33
C ASN A 29 18.61 9.97 5.61
N HIS A 30 18.29 8.89 4.89
CA HIS A 30 19.28 8.11 4.14
C HIS A 30 19.96 8.92 3.02
N ASN A 31 19.23 9.87 2.42
CA ASN A 31 19.69 10.65 1.29
C ASN A 31 20.25 12.03 1.69
N VAL A 32 20.34 12.33 3.00
CA VAL A 32 20.98 13.53 3.52
C VAL A 32 22.37 13.16 4.07
N GLN A 33 23.42 13.71 3.47
CA GLN A 33 24.80 13.47 3.88
C GLN A 33 25.30 14.56 4.81
N ARG A 34 26.30 14.23 5.63
CA ARG A 34 26.98 15.21 6.48
C ARG A 34 27.63 16.31 5.63
N GLY A 35 27.26 17.57 5.90
CA GLY A 35 27.76 18.72 5.16
C GLY A 35 26.84 19.24 4.05
N HIS A 36 25.70 18.56 3.77
CA HIS A 36 24.69 19.13 2.89
C HIS A 36 24.17 20.46 3.45
N LYS A 37 24.00 21.42 2.56
CA LYS A 37 23.33 22.69 2.91
C LYS A 37 21.82 22.47 2.97
N TRP A 38 21.12 23.25 3.79
CA TRP A 38 19.66 23.09 3.98
C TRP A 38 18.84 23.19 2.70
N HIS A 39 19.27 23.98 1.72
CA HIS A 39 18.59 24.09 0.43
C HIS A 39 18.85 22.92 -0.52
N GLU A 40 19.85 22.09 -0.25
CA GLU A 40 20.22 20.92 -1.03
C GLU A 40 19.47 19.66 -0.57
N ILE A 41 18.74 19.73 0.56
CA ILE A 41 17.94 18.61 1.06
C ILE A 41 16.96 18.15 -0.03
N PRO A 42 17.02 16.87 -0.45
CA PRO A 42 16.21 16.36 -1.54
C PRO A 42 14.72 16.29 -1.18
N LYS A 43 13.87 16.28 -2.19
CA LYS A 43 12.48 15.82 -2.03
C LYS A 43 12.44 14.31 -2.05
N VAL A 44 11.63 13.74 -1.17
CA VAL A 44 11.37 12.31 -1.10
C VAL A 44 9.89 12.02 -1.24
N TYR A 45 9.61 10.87 -1.85
CA TYR A 45 8.25 10.41 -2.15
C TYR A 45 8.10 8.97 -1.63
N GLN A 46 7.20 8.77 -0.68
CA GLN A 46 6.72 7.45 -0.30
C GLN A 46 5.41 7.20 -1.03
N ILE A 47 5.41 6.30 -1.98
CA ILE A 47 4.23 5.93 -2.77
C ILE A 47 3.80 4.53 -2.36
N SER A 48 2.62 4.42 -1.81
CA SER A 48 2.06 3.16 -1.34
C SER A 48 0.85 2.76 -2.17
N VAL A 49 0.97 1.65 -2.88
CA VAL A 49 -0.12 1.05 -3.67
C VAL A 49 -0.83 0.03 -2.79
N LEU A 50 -2.10 0.30 -2.47
CA LEU A 50 -2.86 -0.43 -1.45
C LEU A 50 -3.99 -1.23 -2.07
N LYS A 51 -4.06 -2.54 -1.77
CA LYS A 51 -5.20 -3.41 -2.09
C LYS A 51 -6.35 -3.30 -1.07
N PHE A 52 -6.32 -2.28 -0.21
CA PHE A 52 -7.34 -1.99 0.80
C PHE A 52 -7.56 -0.48 0.92
N VAL A 53 -8.61 -0.08 1.62
CA VAL A 53 -8.96 1.33 1.86
C VAL A 53 -8.52 1.72 3.27
N CYS A 54 -7.61 2.70 3.39
CA CYS A 54 -7.24 3.36 4.62
C CYS A 54 -8.20 4.50 4.95
N GLU A 55 -8.41 5.43 3.99
CA GLU A 55 -9.24 6.61 4.19
C GLU A 55 -10.67 6.39 3.67
N LYS A 56 -11.56 6.01 4.58
CA LYS A 56 -12.95 5.68 4.27
C LYS A 56 -13.82 6.91 3.93
N ASN A 57 -13.42 8.09 4.41
CA ASN A 57 -14.18 9.33 4.22
C ASN A 57 -13.88 10.01 2.88
N SER A 58 -12.85 9.58 2.17
CA SER A 58 -12.49 10.08 0.85
C SER A 58 -12.88 9.09 -0.25
N GLN A 59 -13.48 9.60 -1.31
CA GLN A 59 -13.76 8.82 -2.52
C GLN A 59 -12.60 8.83 -3.52
N LYS A 60 -11.55 9.66 -3.27
CA LYS A 60 -10.40 9.73 -4.15
C LYS A 60 -9.53 8.48 -3.98
N GLU A 61 -9.13 7.90 -5.09
CA GLU A 61 -8.21 6.76 -5.14
C GLU A 61 -6.77 7.15 -4.80
N LEU A 62 -6.34 8.37 -5.16
CA LEU A 62 -5.02 8.91 -4.85
C LEU A 62 -5.13 9.96 -3.76
N LEU A 63 -4.48 9.70 -2.64
CA LEU A 63 -4.37 10.61 -1.50
C LEU A 63 -2.94 11.10 -1.38
N HIS A 64 -2.77 12.42 -1.19
CA HIS A 64 -1.47 13.05 -0.98
C HIS A 64 -1.42 13.72 0.39
N TYR A 65 -0.61 13.18 1.28
CA TYR A 65 -0.39 13.70 2.62
C TYR A 65 0.82 14.64 2.64
N LYS A 66 0.64 15.79 3.28
CA LYS A 66 1.64 16.85 3.42
C LYS A 66 1.62 17.44 4.82
N PHE A 67 2.76 17.97 5.26
CA PHE A 67 2.82 18.79 6.47
C PHE A 67 2.17 20.15 6.21
N ARG A 68 1.18 20.49 7.03
CA ARG A 68 0.45 21.78 6.93
C ARG A 68 0.22 22.36 8.31
N THR A 69 0.07 23.68 8.39
CA THR A 69 -0.47 24.37 9.58
C THR A 69 -1.96 24.11 9.70
N GLU A 70 -2.55 24.46 10.84
CA GLU A 70 -4.00 24.39 11.05
C GLU A 70 -4.76 25.27 10.05
N GLU A 71 -4.16 26.40 9.61
CA GLU A 71 -4.73 27.30 8.59
C GLU A 71 -4.52 26.80 7.14
N GLY A 72 -3.86 25.66 6.96
CA GLY A 72 -3.66 25.02 5.66
C GLY A 72 -2.39 25.44 4.91
N HIS A 73 -1.49 26.25 5.50
CA HIS A 73 -0.22 26.60 4.88
C HIS A 73 0.71 25.37 4.86
N THR A 74 1.19 25.02 3.69
CA THR A 74 2.08 23.86 3.51
C THR A 74 3.50 24.21 3.93
N LEU A 75 4.11 23.37 4.78
CA LEU A 75 5.55 23.41 5.04
C LEU A 75 6.31 23.04 3.76
N HIS A 76 7.59 23.40 3.67
CA HIS A 76 8.42 23.03 2.53
C HIS A 76 8.28 21.54 2.19
N ASP A 77 7.95 21.27 0.95
CA ASP A 77 7.46 20.04 0.35
C ASP A 77 8.58 18.99 0.18
N ARG A 78 9.28 18.65 1.27
CA ARG A 78 10.41 17.69 1.24
C ARG A 78 9.97 16.25 1.44
N GLN A 79 8.91 16.03 2.21
CA GLN A 79 8.34 14.71 2.47
C GLN A 79 6.95 14.65 1.86
N ASN A 80 6.74 13.67 1.00
CA ASN A 80 5.50 13.47 0.29
C ASN A 80 5.08 12.02 0.43
N ILE A 81 3.89 11.77 0.99
CA ILE A 81 3.33 10.43 1.14
C ILE A 81 2.10 10.33 0.25
N TYR A 82 2.10 9.34 -0.63
CA TYR A 82 0.98 9.04 -1.50
C TYR A 82 0.41 7.67 -1.20
N PHE A 83 -0.91 7.60 -1.05
CA PHE A 83 -1.65 6.34 -1.01
C PHE A 83 -2.49 6.22 -2.28
N LEU A 84 -2.25 5.16 -3.04
CA LEU A 84 -3.06 4.77 -4.18
C LEU A 84 -3.92 3.58 -3.75
N GLU A 85 -5.19 3.87 -3.40
CA GLU A 85 -6.12 2.90 -2.85
C GLU A 85 -6.91 2.21 -3.97
N LEU A 86 -6.39 1.09 -4.44
CA LEU A 86 -6.90 0.37 -5.61
C LEU A 86 -8.40 0.00 -5.55
N PRO A 87 -8.98 -0.41 -4.41
CA PRO A 87 -10.39 -0.79 -4.38
C PRO A 87 -11.36 0.34 -4.76
N LYS A 88 -10.93 1.60 -4.66
CA LYS A 88 -11.78 2.76 -4.97
C LYS A 88 -12.11 2.89 -6.47
N VAL A 89 -11.36 2.23 -7.36
CA VAL A 89 -11.64 2.26 -8.79
C VAL A 89 -12.53 1.12 -9.29
N GLU A 90 -12.90 0.15 -8.45
CA GLU A 90 -13.70 -1.01 -8.88
C GLU A 90 -15.05 -0.61 -9.45
N ASN A 91 -15.76 0.33 -8.80
CA ASN A 91 -17.01 0.85 -9.29
C ASN A 91 -16.86 1.62 -10.62
N LEU A 92 -15.74 2.32 -10.80
CA LEU A 92 -15.41 3.04 -12.02
C LEU A 92 -15.22 2.08 -13.20
N VAL A 93 -14.55 0.94 -13.00
CA VAL A 93 -14.40 -0.11 -14.00
C VAL A 93 -15.77 -0.64 -14.45
N GLN A 94 -16.70 -0.86 -13.53
CA GLN A 94 -18.07 -1.25 -13.86
C GLN A 94 -18.78 -0.20 -14.73
N GLN A 95 -18.57 1.07 -14.45
CA GLN A 95 -19.14 2.17 -15.26
C GLN A 95 -18.56 2.21 -16.67
N ILE A 96 -17.27 1.95 -16.82
CA ILE A 96 -16.62 1.87 -18.14
C ILE A 96 -17.15 0.68 -18.92
N MET A 97 -17.18 -0.50 -18.30
CA MET A 97 -17.68 -1.72 -18.95
C MET A 97 -19.16 -1.62 -19.39
N THR A 98 -19.95 -0.77 -18.74
CA THR A 98 -21.34 -0.49 -19.10
C THR A 98 -21.52 0.72 -20.02
N GLY A 99 -20.43 1.35 -20.48
CA GLY A 99 -20.47 2.51 -21.37
C GLY A 99 -20.96 3.81 -20.72
N LYS A 100 -21.00 3.89 -19.38
CA LYS A 100 -21.40 5.11 -18.63
C LYS A 100 -20.26 6.10 -18.48
N THR A 101 -19.03 5.66 -18.58
CA THR A 101 -17.81 6.46 -18.45
C THR A 101 -16.82 6.02 -19.52
N SER A 102 -16.07 6.96 -20.09
CA SER A 102 -15.03 6.64 -21.08
C SER A 102 -13.63 6.67 -20.47
N VAL A 103 -12.68 5.96 -21.10
CA VAL A 103 -11.26 5.91 -20.66
C VAL A 103 -10.59 7.27 -20.74
N GLU A 104 -10.97 8.13 -21.69
CA GLU A 104 -10.42 9.48 -21.85
C GLU A 104 -10.73 10.40 -20.67
N SER A 105 -11.84 10.17 -19.96
CA SER A 105 -12.23 10.95 -18.80
C SER A 105 -11.50 10.58 -17.51
N LEU A 106 -10.71 9.49 -17.53
CA LEU A 106 -10.00 8.99 -16.36
C LEU A 106 -8.77 9.84 -16.05
N THR A 107 -8.50 10.04 -14.75
CA THR A 107 -7.22 10.56 -14.28
C THR A 107 -6.10 9.52 -14.48
N ASP A 108 -4.84 9.98 -14.53
CA ASP A 108 -3.70 9.07 -14.61
C ASP A 108 -3.65 8.08 -13.43
N ALA A 109 -3.99 8.54 -12.23
CA ALA A 109 -4.07 7.69 -11.05
C ALA A 109 -5.11 6.57 -11.21
N GLN A 110 -6.27 6.88 -11.79
CA GLN A 110 -7.31 5.89 -12.08
C GLN A 110 -6.83 4.88 -13.14
N LYS A 111 -6.21 5.35 -14.20
CA LYS A 111 -5.64 4.49 -15.25
C LYS A 111 -4.59 3.53 -14.68
N TRP A 112 -3.66 4.04 -13.87
CA TRP A 112 -2.67 3.22 -13.19
C TRP A 112 -3.30 2.21 -12.22
N SER A 113 -4.31 2.62 -11.45
CA SER A 113 -5.01 1.72 -10.53
C SER A 113 -5.70 0.57 -11.27
N ILE A 114 -6.37 0.89 -12.38
CA ILE A 114 -7.04 -0.12 -13.21
C ILE A 114 -6.00 -1.05 -13.84
N PHE A 115 -4.91 -0.51 -14.37
CA PHE A 115 -3.83 -1.30 -14.93
C PHE A 115 -3.26 -2.29 -13.91
N ILE A 116 -2.90 -1.81 -12.71
CA ILE A 116 -2.31 -2.65 -11.64
C ILE A 116 -3.28 -3.75 -11.19
N LEU A 117 -4.59 -3.47 -11.12
CA LEU A 117 -5.60 -4.46 -10.70
C LEU A 117 -5.93 -5.51 -11.76
N TYR A 118 -5.93 -5.11 -13.03
CA TYR A 118 -6.60 -5.89 -14.07
C TYR A 118 -5.70 -6.30 -15.23
N ALA A 119 -4.44 -5.85 -15.31
CA ALA A 119 -3.55 -6.14 -16.44
C ALA A 119 -3.31 -7.64 -16.68
N SER A 120 -3.39 -8.47 -15.64
CA SER A 120 -3.22 -9.93 -15.73
C SER A 120 -4.52 -10.71 -16.04
N ARG A 121 -5.66 -10.02 -16.18
CA ARG A 121 -6.96 -10.65 -16.36
C ARG A 121 -7.41 -10.54 -17.81
N GLU A 122 -7.62 -11.67 -18.48
CA GLU A 122 -7.95 -11.74 -19.90
C GLU A 122 -9.25 -11.01 -20.24
N GLU A 123 -10.26 -11.05 -19.35
CA GLU A 123 -11.53 -10.36 -19.53
C GLU A 123 -11.42 -8.83 -19.62
N PHE A 124 -10.31 -8.24 -19.15
CA PHE A 124 -10.06 -6.79 -19.18
C PHE A 124 -9.03 -6.38 -20.25
N LYS A 125 -8.57 -7.31 -21.08
CA LYS A 125 -7.52 -7.06 -22.08
C LYS A 125 -7.84 -5.89 -23.02
N SER A 126 -9.09 -5.78 -23.48
CA SER A 126 -9.52 -4.66 -24.32
C SER A 126 -9.41 -3.30 -23.60
N LEU A 127 -9.88 -3.25 -22.34
CA LEU A 127 -9.80 -2.05 -21.51
C LEU A 127 -8.33 -1.65 -21.22
N ILE A 128 -7.51 -2.63 -20.88
CA ILE A 128 -6.08 -2.39 -20.61
C ILE A 128 -5.36 -1.89 -21.86
N ASN A 129 -5.70 -2.43 -23.03
CA ASN A 129 -5.14 -1.97 -24.30
C ASN A 129 -5.54 -0.51 -24.58
N GLU A 130 -6.80 -0.13 -24.40
CA GLU A 130 -7.29 1.23 -24.55
C GLU A 130 -6.60 2.19 -23.57
N ILE A 131 -6.48 1.84 -22.31
CA ILE A 131 -5.77 2.61 -21.28
C ILE A 131 -4.28 2.79 -21.67
N SER A 132 -3.61 1.76 -22.15
CA SER A 132 -2.20 1.81 -22.54
C SER A 132 -1.94 2.80 -23.68
N HIS A 133 -2.87 2.92 -24.64
CA HIS A 133 -2.76 3.90 -25.72
C HIS A 133 -3.02 5.34 -25.25
N SER A 134 -3.75 5.51 -24.17
CA SER A 134 -4.09 6.84 -23.63
C SER A 134 -3.07 7.39 -22.61
N GLN A 135 -2.09 6.57 -22.19
CA GLN A 135 -1.11 6.94 -21.15
C GLN A 135 0.26 6.28 -21.45
N GLU A 136 1.24 7.09 -21.80
CA GLU A 136 2.58 6.64 -22.28
C GLU A 136 3.32 5.78 -21.24
N GLY A 137 3.24 6.13 -19.95
CA GLY A 137 3.88 5.34 -18.89
C GLY A 137 3.32 3.92 -18.78
N ILE A 138 2.00 3.76 -18.93
CA ILE A 138 1.35 2.44 -18.95
C ILE A 138 1.73 1.67 -20.22
N MET A 139 1.81 2.34 -21.35
CA MET A 139 2.29 1.71 -22.59
C MET A 139 3.73 1.18 -22.44
N CYS A 140 4.61 1.97 -21.81
CA CYS A 140 5.96 1.51 -21.48
C CYS A 140 5.94 0.31 -20.52
N ALA A 141 5.10 0.33 -19.49
CA ALA A 141 4.97 -0.79 -18.56
C ALA A 141 4.48 -2.07 -19.25
N VAL A 142 3.47 -1.98 -20.13
CA VAL A 142 2.99 -3.11 -20.94
C VAL A 142 4.11 -3.68 -21.80
N ARG A 143 4.91 -2.82 -22.46
CA ARG A 143 6.03 -3.25 -23.28
C ARG A 143 7.09 -3.99 -22.47
N VAL A 144 7.48 -3.43 -21.32
CA VAL A 144 8.45 -4.07 -20.42
C VAL A 144 7.93 -5.42 -19.93
N LEU A 145 6.65 -5.51 -19.55
CA LEU A 145 6.01 -6.77 -19.16
C LEU A 145 6.07 -7.80 -20.31
N TYR A 146 5.82 -7.37 -21.54
CA TYR A 146 5.90 -8.23 -22.72
C TYR A 146 7.34 -8.69 -23.03
N GLU A 147 8.33 -7.82 -22.86
CA GLU A 147 9.75 -8.14 -23.07
C GLU A 147 10.31 -9.08 -22.00
N ILE A 148 9.88 -8.93 -20.73
CA ILE A 148 10.29 -9.80 -19.62
C ILE A 148 9.65 -11.19 -19.76
N SER A 149 8.46 -11.27 -20.33
CA SER A 149 7.73 -12.52 -20.53
C SER A 149 7.59 -12.86 -22.01
N GLN A 150 8.59 -13.51 -22.58
CA GLN A 150 8.35 -14.29 -23.81
C GLN A 150 7.38 -15.47 -23.56
N ASP A 151 6.96 -15.66 -22.29
CA ASP A 151 6.01 -16.66 -21.86
C ASP A 151 5.01 -16.04 -20.88
N GLU A 152 3.86 -15.66 -21.38
CA GLU A 152 2.74 -15.03 -20.66
C GLU A 152 2.34 -15.85 -19.40
N VAL A 153 2.54 -17.18 -19.47
CA VAL A 153 2.25 -18.13 -18.40
C VAL A 153 3.31 -18.06 -17.28
N MET A 154 4.59 -17.90 -17.63
CA MET A 154 5.67 -17.80 -16.63
C MET A 154 5.60 -16.48 -15.84
N TRP A 155 5.31 -15.36 -16.51
CA TRP A 155 5.18 -14.08 -15.82
C TRP A 155 4.00 -14.08 -14.84
N LYS A 156 2.85 -14.54 -15.28
CA LYS A 156 1.66 -14.67 -14.42
C LYS A 156 1.97 -15.52 -13.19
N ARG A 157 2.65 -16.64 -13.38
CA ARG A 157 3.05 -17.53 -12.29
C ARG A 157 4.03 -16.87 -11.32
N GLN A 158 5.07 -16.20 -11.82
CA GLN A 158 6.06 -15.51 -10.98
C GLN A 158 5.42 -14.34 -10.20
N PHE A 159 4.54 -13.57 -10.82
CA PHE A 159 3.85 -12.47 -10.15
C PHE A 159 2.88 -12.99 -9.09
N ASP A 160 2.10 -14.02 -9.39
CA ASP A 160 1.18 -14.65 -8.45
C ASP A 160 1.95 -15.30 -7.28
N GLU A 161 3.07 -15.99 -7.53
CA GLU A 161 3.93 -16.56 -6.52
C GLU A 161 4.53 -15.48 -5.60
N LEU A 162 4.99 -14.37 -6.15
CA LEU A 162 5.57 -13.25 -5.37
C LEU A 162 4.52 -12.56 -4.50
N MET A 163 3.30 -12.42 -5.01
CA MET A 163 2.18 -11.86 -4.24
C MET A 163 1.72 -12.80 -3.13
N ILE A 164 1.58 -14.10 -3.43
CA ILE A 164 1.22 -15.14 -2.44
C ILE A 164 2.27 -15.22 -1.33
N GLU A 165 3.56 -15.19 -1.66
CA GLU A 165 4.63 -15.26 -0.67
C GLU A 165 4.66 -14.03 0.24
N ASN A 166 4.49 -12.84 -0.29
CA ASN A 166 4.40 -11.62 0.52
C ASN A 166 3.16 -11.63 1.44
N ASP A 167 2.02 -12.09 0.92
CA ASP A 167 0.81 -12.23 1.72
C ASP A 167 1.00 -13.29 2.81
N ARG A 168 1.67 -14.42 2.52
CA ARG A 168 1.99 -15.47 3.48
C ARG A 168 2.88 -14.96 4.63
N ILE A 169 3.98 -14.27 4.30
CA ILE A 169 4.91 -13.72 5.30
C ILE A 169 4.19 -12.72 6.21
N THR A 170 3.33 -11.89 5.63
CA THR A 170 2.55 -10.89 6.37
C THR A 170 1.52 -11.55 7.29
N LEU A 171 0.84 -12.59 6.80
CA LEU A 171 -0.14 -13.36 7.57
C LEU A 171 0.53 -14.13 8.72
N GLU A 172 1.69 -14.76 8.48
CA GLU A 172 2.45 -15.47 9.52
C GLU A 172 2.88 -14.55 10.66
N ARG A 173 3.34 -13.33 10.33
CA ARG A 173 3.67 -12.33 11.37
C ARG A 173 2.44 -11.92 12.16
N PHE A 174 1.35 -11.64 11.48
CA PHE A 174 0.08 -11.27 12.12
C PHE A 174 -0.42 -12.35 13.10
N TYR A 175 -0.45 -13.61 12.67
CA TYR A 175 -0.88 -14.70 13.53
C TYR A 175 0.09 -14.97 14.68
N ARG A 176 1.39 -14.81 14.48
CA ARG A 176 2.40 -14.93 15.53
C ARG A 176 2.22 -13.87 16.61
N GLU A 177 2.06 -12.60 16.23
CA GLU A 177 1.87 -11.49 17.15
C GLU A 177 0.54 -11.62 17.91
N LYS A 178 -0.52 -11.97 17.21
CA LYS A 178 -1.83 -12.22 17.81
C LYS A 178 -1.82 -13.42 18.76
N GLY A 179 -1.11 -14.48 18.40
CA GLY A 179 -0.92 -15.64 19.30
C GLY A 179 -0.14 -15.29 20.56
N LEU A 180 0.90 -14.46 20.45
CA LEU A 180 1.67 -13.94 21.59
C LEU A 180 0.80 -13.07 22.52
N GLU A 181 -0.01 -12.19 21.96
CA GLU A 181 -0.93 -11.33 22.72
C GLU A 181 -1.97 -12.15 23.50
N ILE A 182 -2.61 -13.11 22.81
CA ILE A 182 -3.58 -14.02 23.44
C ILE A 182 -2.90 -14.87 24.52
N GLY A 183 -1.72 -15.41 24.24
CA GLY A 183 -0.95 -16.22 25.20
C GLY A 183 -0.56 -15.39 26.44
N LEU A 184 -0.15 -14.14 26.27
CA LEU A 184 0.18 -13.24 27.36
C LEU A 184 -1.07 -12.93 28.23
N GLN A 185 -2.20 -12.61 27.59
CA GLN A 185 -3.45 -12.37 28.31
C GLN A 185 -3.92 -13.58 29.13
N GLN A 186 -3.86 -14.77 28.50
CA GLN A 186 -4.21 -16.02 29.20
C GLN A 186 -3.24 -16.32 30.36
N GLY A 187 -1.92 -16.11 30.16
CA GLY A 187 -0.92 -16.29 31.20
C GLY A 187 -1.11 -15.36 32.39
N ILE A 188 -1.42 -14.07 32.13
CA ILE A 188 -1.75 -13.09 33.19
C ILE A 188 -3.02 -13.52 33.96
N GLN A 189 -4.06 -13.94 33.24
CA GLN A 189 -5.32 -14.38 33.86
C GLN A 189 -5.09 -15.62 34.74
N GLN A 190 -4.43 -16.64 34.24
CA GLN A 190 -4.11 -17.86 35.00
C GLN A 190 -3.21 -17.57 36.21
N GLY A 191 -2.20 -16.71 36.04
CA GLY A 191 -1.33 -16.29 37.14
C GLY A 191 -2.07 -15.57 38.25
N LYS A 192 -3.05 -14.69 37.92
CA LYS A 192 -3.91 -14.04 38.90
C LYS A 192 -4.79 -15.05 39.65
N GLU A 193 -5.42 -15.97 38.94
CA GLU A 193 -6.29 -17.01 39.55
C GLU A 193 -5.51 -17.92 40.49
N GLN A 194 -4.34 -18.40 40.07
CA GLN A 194 -3.44 -19.23 40.88
C GLN A 194 -2.94 -18.45 42.15
N GLY A 195 -2.56 -17.17 41.96
CA GLY A 195 -2.10 -16.33 43.06
C GLY A 195 -3.21 -16.10 44.12
N ILE A 196 -4.45 -15.89 43.68
CA ILE A 196 -5.60 -15.75 44.58
C ILE A 196 -5.85 -17.08 45.33
N GLN A 197 -5.84 -18.22 44.64
CA GLN A 197 -6.04 -19.53 45.27
C GLN A 197 -4.97 -19.86 46.32
N GLN A 198 -3.70 -19.60 46.01
CA GLN A 198 -2.59 -19.80 46.95
C GLN A 198 -2.68 -18.86 48.13
N GLY A 199 -3.07 -17.59 47.91
CA GLY A 199 -3.29 -16.63 48.99
C GLY A 199 -4.41 -17.03 49.96
N ILE A 200 -5.50 -17.60 49.44
CA ILE A 200 -6.61 -18.13 50.27
C ILE A 200 -6.15 -19.36 51.07
N GLN A 201 -5.36 -20.26 50.48
CA GLN A 201 -4.87 -21.46 51.19
C GLN A 201 -3.83 -21.14 52.27
N GLN A 202 -3.04 -20.07 52.13
CA GLN A 202 -2.03 -19.66 53.12
C GLN A 202 -2.59 -18.71 54.21
N GLY A 203 -3.76 -18.16 53.98
CA GLY A 203 -4.45 -17.26 54.93
C GLY A 203 -5.44 -17.96 55.88
N LEU A 204 -5.57 -19.27 55.77
CA LEU A 204 -6.27 -20.15 56.68
C LEU A 204 -5.27 -20.86 57.60
#